data_995d7bc93940025fa7827f49c2c39989
#
_entry.id   995d7bc93940025fa7827f49c2c39989
#
_cell.length_a   1.000
_cell.length_b   1.000
_cell.length_c   1.000
_cell.angle_alpha   90.00
_cell.angle_beta   90.00
_cell.angle_gamma   90.00
#
_symmetry.space_group_name_H-M   'P 1'
#
loop_
_entity.id
_entity.type
_entity.pdbx_description
1 polymer ?
#
loop_
_entity_poly.entity_id
_entity_poly.type
_entity_poly.pdbx_seq_one_letter_code
_entity_poly.pdbx_strand_id
1 'polypeptide(L)'
;MIGIGDGVVVFMSVIAVIYGLYMLISKKLPLYFQLSICVVACLMLGYIFDICDYFVNGVYTDGYMIGYLGSVGSFLFLLTASIGYMDGIMDDGSPKIKKCRYIALIAPLITIALWVPNMFANVPNATKIVYSILWIPAMFSSYFNMKHAIIPDMGFGFVKAIRPFNIAALSFTFLQLIHLTLWNFCGWIPLLISGILFGSSCIAMIVMADRGVKKWAL
;
A
#
# COMPACT_ATOMS: atom_id res chain seq x y z
N MET A 1 -10.49 -20.04 8.97
CA MET A 1 -9.12 -20.31 9.46
C MET A 1 -8.37 -19.02 9.31
N ILE A 2 -7.90 -18.39 10.42
CA ILE A 2 -7.03 -17.20 10.29
C ILE A 2 -5.90 -17.63 9.38
N GLY A 3 -5.71 -16.91 8.29
CA GLY A 3 -4.62 -17.22 7.39
C GLY A 3 -3.29 -17.02 8.15
N ILE A 4 -2.47 -18.05 8.23
CA ILE A 4 -1.10 -17.89 8.74
C ILE A 4 -0.43 -16.71 8.03
N GLY A 5 -0.82 -16.45 6.77
CA GLY A 5 -0.41 -15.30 5.99
C GLY A 5 -0.71 -13.95 6.64
N ASP A 6 -1.92 -13.77 7.21
CA ASP A 6 -2.31 -12.52 7.87
C ASP A 6 -1.50 -12.28 9.16
N GLY A 7 -1.25 -13.35 9.91
CA GLY A 7 -0.37 -13.29 11.08
C GLY A 7 1.04 -12.81 10.72
N VAL A 8 1.58 -13.27 9.59
CA VAL A 8 2.89 -12.82 9.07
C VAL A 8 2.82 -11.35 8.65
N VAL A 9 1.74 -10.91 7.99
CA VAL A 9 1.55 -9.50 7.61
C VAL A 9 1.53 -8.62 8.85
N VAL A 10 0.78 -8.99 9.89
CA VAL A 10 0.76 -8.25 11.18
C VAL A 10 2.15 -8.18 11.79
N PHE A 11 2.84 -9.30 11.92
CA PHE A 11 4.17 -9.34 12.51
C PHE A 11 5.16 -8.41 11.79
N MET A 12 5.20 -8.49 10.46
CA MET A 12 6.09 -7.65 9.66
C MET A 12 5.68 -6.16 9.68
N SER A 13 4.38 -5.88 9.72
CA SER A 13 3.86 -4.51 9.83
C SER A 13 4.21 -3.89 11.19
N VAL A 14 4.14 -4.66 12.28
CA VAL A 14 4.60 -4.21 13.62
C VAL A 14 6.07 -3.81 13.57
N ILE A 15 6.93 -4.64 12.98
CA ILE A 15 8.36 -4.32 12.82
C ILE A 15 8.55 -3.02 12.03
N ALA A 16 7.82 -2.86 10.92
CA ALA A 16 7.90 -1.67 10.08
C ALA A 16 7.45 -0.40 10.84
N VAL A 17 6.35 -0.47 11.60
CA VAL A 17 5.83 0.64 12.40
C VAL A 17 6.80 1.00 13.52
N ILE A 18 7.32 0.03 14.28
CA ILE A 18 8.30 0.27 15.34
C ILE A 18 9.55 0.95 14.78
N TYR A 19 10.08 0.46 13.66
CA TYR A 19 11.21 1.09 13.00
C TYR A 19 10.89 2.52 12.55
N GLY A 20 9.74 2.74 11.93
CA GLY A 20 9.29 4.06 11.50
C GLY A 20 9.15 5.06 12.67
N LEU A 21 8.52 4.63 13.77
CA LEU A 21 8.38 5.45 14.98
C LEU A 21 9.72 5.76 15.64
N TYR A 22 10.62 4.79 15.72
CA TYR A 22 11.98 5.02 16.20
C TYR A 22 12.69 6.12 15.41
N MET A 23 12.59 6.08 14.08
CA MET A 23 13.17 7.10 13.20
C MET A 23 12.50 8.46 13.39
N LEU A 24 11.16 8.50 13.57
CA LEU A 24 10.41 9.73 13.77
C LEU A 24 10.77 10.44 15.09
N ILE A 25 10.98 9.68 16.16
CA ILE A 25 11.41 10.22 17.46
C ILE A 25 12.85 10.73 17.39
N SER A 26 13.71 10.04 16.65
CA SER A 26 15.14 10.35 16.57
C SER A 26 15.47 11.53 15.66
N LYS A 27 14.59 11.89 14.71
CA LYS A 27 14.88 12.92 13.68
C LYS A 27 13.60 13.67 13.27
N LYS A 28 13.76 14.93 12.86
CA LYS A 28 12.71 15.66 12.13
C LYS A 28 12.62 15.12 10.72
N LEU A 29 11.56 14.37 10.42
CA LEU A 29 11.36 13.73 9.14
C LEU A 29 10.26 14.43 8.33
N PRO A 30 10.36 14.46 6.99
CA PRO A 30 9.40 15.10 6.12
C PRO A 30 8.04 14.39 6.18
N LEU A 31 6.98 15.12 5.81
CA LEU A 31 5.60 14.69 5.90
C LEU A 31 5.34 13.35 5.18
N TYR A 32 5.94 13.14 4.00
CA TYR A 32 5.74 11.89 3.26
C TYR A 32 6.23 10.65 4.02
N PHE A 33 7.30 10.78 4.83
CA PHE A 33 7.75 9.69 5.69
C PHE A 33 6.75 9.43 6.83
N GLN A 34 6.25 10.50 7.45
CA GLN A 34 5.23 10.37 8.50
C GLN A 34 3.96 9.69 7.96
N LEU A 35 3.50 10.10 6.79
CA LEU A 35 2.37 9.48 6.10
C LEU A 35 2.63 8.00 5.77
N SER A 36 3.86 7.64 5.41
CA SER A 36 4.22 6.24 5.15
C SER A 36 4.10 5.36 6.40
N ILE A 37 4.41 5.90 7.58
CA ILE A 37 4.15 5.18 8.84
C ILE A 37 2.65 5.01 9.06
N CYS A 38 1.85 6.05 8.81
CA CYS A 38 0.39 5.97 8.93
C CYS A 38 -0.20 4.93 7.96
N VAL A 39 0.34 4.80 6.75
CA VAL A 39 -0.04 3.74 5.78
C VAL A 39 0.06 2.36 6.44
N VAL A 40 1.23 2.02 6.98
CA VAL A 40 1.47 0.69 7.56
C VAL A 40 0.73 0.53 8.88
N ALA A 41 0.62 1.59 9.70
CA ALA A 41 -0.09 1.53 10.97
C ALA A 41 -1.59 1.30 10.79
N CYS A 42 -2.25 1.98 9.84
CA CYS A 42 -3.66 1.74 9.53
C CYS A 42 -3.90 0.32 9.05
N LEU A 43 -3.03 -0.18 8.15
CA LEU A 43 -3.08 -1.56 7.69
C LEU A 43 -2.97 -2.54 8.86
N MET A 44 -1.94 -2.38 9.68
CA MET A 44 -1.67 -3.22 10.85
C MET A 44 -2.87 -3.28 11.79
N LEU A 45 -3.46 -2.12 12.12
CA LEU A 45 -4.62 -2.06 13.00
C LEU A 45 -5.83 -2.77 12.39
N GLY A 46 -6.04 -2.67 11.08
CA GLY A 46 -7.09 -3.41 10.37
C GLY A 46 -6.92 -4.92 10.51
N TYR A 47 -5.74 -5.45 10.22
CA TYR A 47 -5.47 -6.88 10.36
C TYR A 47 -5.53 -7.37 11.82
N ILE A 48 -5.06 -6.57 12.79
CA ILE A 48 -5.20 -6.90 14.22
C ILE A 48 -6.68 -6.99 14.59
N PHE A 49 -7.49 -6.04 14.12
CA PHE A 49 -8.93 -6.07 14.38
C PHE A 49 -9.57 -7.36 13.83
N ASP A 50 -9.30 -7.72 12.57
CA ASP A 50 -9.85 -8.93 11.96
C ASP A 50 -9.42 -10.20 12.69
N ILE A 51 -8.16 -10.27 13.15
CA ILE A 51 -7.65 -11.38 13.95
C ILE A 51 -8.39 -11.45 15.30
N CYS A 52 -8.57 -10.31 15.99
CA CYS A 52 -9.30 -10.25 17.26
C CYS A 52 -10.78 -10.65 17.07
N ASP A 53 -11.44 -10.16 16.04
CA ASP A 53 -12.82 -10.50 15.71
C ASP A 53 -12.98 -12.01 15.50
N TYR A 54 -12.07 -12.63 14.76
CA TYR A 54 -12.05 -14.07 14.58
C TYR A 54 -11.91 -14.84 15.92
N PHE A 55 -11.03 -14.39 16.82
CA PHE A 55 -10.86 -15.05 18.13
C PHE A 55 -12.07 -14.90 19.03
N VAL A 56 -12.80 -13.79 18.94
CA VAL A 56 -13.97 -13.52 19.78
C VAL A 56 -15.22 -14.24 19.24
N ASN A 57 -15.44 -14.17 17.93
CA ASN A 57 -16.67 -14.61 17.30
C ASN A 57 -16.56 -15.99 16.63
N GLY A 58 -15.36 -16.55 16.51
CA GLY A 58 -15.12 -17.89 15.93
C GLY A 58 -15.26 -17.98 14.40
N VAL A 59 -15.88 -16.97 13.80
CA VAL A 59 -16.05 -16.82 12.34
C VAL A 59 -15.84 -15.36 12.01
N TYR A 60 -15.35 -15.08 10.81
CA TYR A 60 -15.44 -13.72 10.28
C TYR A 60 -16.92 -13.39 10.13
N THR A 61 -17.40 -12.47 10.95
CA THR A 61 -18.81 -12.09 11.01
C THR A 61 -19.31 -11.70 9.62
N ASP A 62 -20.46 -12.24 9.24
CA ASP A 62 -21.10 -12.19 7.92
C ASP A 62 -20.83 -10.91 7.11
N GLY A 63 -19.77 -10.93 6.31
CA GLY A 63 -19.57 -10.00 5.21
C GLY A 63 -19.11 -8.60 5.57
N TYR A 64 -19.03 -8.20 6.82
CA TYR A 64 -18.57 -6.86 7.23
C TYR A 64 -17.20 -6.97 7.92
N MET A 65 -16.15 -7.11 7.13
CA MET A 65 -14.78 -7.09 7.68
C MET A 65 -14.36 -5.65 7.93
N ILE A 66 -14.59 -5.17 9.16
CA ILE A 66 -14.23 -3.80 9.57
C ILE A 66 -12.72 -3.54 9.38
N GLY A 67 -11.88 -4.55 9.50
CA GLY A 67 -10.45 -4.45 9.23
C GLY A 67 -10.10 -3.96 7.82
N TYR A 68 -10.97 -4.15 6.83
CA TYR A 68 -10.78 -3.54 5.52
C TYR A 68 -10.79 -2.01 5.53
N LEU A 69 -11.40 -1.37 6.53
CA LEU A 69 -11.31 0.09 6.70
C LEU A 69 -9.88 0.53 7.01
N GLY A 70 -9.09 -0.32 7.70
CA GLY A 70 -7.66 -0.11 7.87
C GLY A 70 -6.92 -0.10 6.53
N SER A 71 -7.26 -1.00 5.63
CA SER A 71 -6.71 -1.02 4.26
C SER A 71 -7.14 0.20 3.44
N VAL A 72 -8.39 0.66 3.54
CA VAL A 72 -8.85 1.91 2.91
C VAL A 72 -8.05 3.11 3.44
N GLY A 73 -7.91 3.23 4.77
CA GLY A 73 -7.11 4.27 5.40
C GLY A 73 -5.65 4.24 4.95
N SER A 74 -5.08 3.06 4.84
CA SER A 74 -3.72 2.85 4.31
C SER A 74 -3.56 3.45 2.91
N PHE A 75 -4.44 3.13 1.97
CA PHE A 75 -4.38 3.70 0.62
C PHE A 75 -4.69 5.19 0.56
N LEU A 76 -5.54 5.72 1.43
CA LEU A 76 -5.81 7.16 1.51
C LEU A 76 -4.56 7.91 2.00
N PHE A 77 -3.85 7.43 3.01
CA PHE A 77 -2.58 8.02 3.44
C PHE A 77 -1.51 7.94 2.36
N LEU A 78 -1.43 6.81 1.64
CA LEU A 78 -0.49 6.66 0.54
C LEU A 78 -0.80 7.62 -0.61
N LEU A 79 -2.08 7.79 -0.95
CA LEU A 79 -2.53 8.75 -1.95
C LEU A 79 -2.22 10.19 -1.53
N THR A 80 -2.46 10.54 -0.26
CA THR A 80 -2.13 11.86 0.29
C THR A 80 -0.64 12.15 0.21
N ALA A 81 0.22 11.16 0.53
CA ALA A 81 1.67 11.29 0.39
C ALA A 81 2.08 11.56 -1.06
N SER A 82 1.44 10.88 -2.01
CA SER A 82 1.76 10.99 -3.43
C SER A 82 1.28 12.31 -4.04
N ILE A 83 0.03 12.74 -3.79
CA ILE A 83 -0.55 13.96 -4.37
C ILE A 83 -0.05 15.20 -3.64
N GLY A 84 -0.13 15.21 -2.30
CA GLY A 84 0.03 16.42 -1.51
C GLY A 84 1.46 16.97 -1.48
N TYR A 85 2.47 16.14 -1.69
CA TYR A 85 3.87 16.55 -1.55
C TYR A 85 4.71 16.30 -2.79
N MET A 86 4.52 15.16 -3.45
CA MET A 86 5.40 14.74 -4.53
C MET A 86 4.96 15.26 -5.90
N ASP A 87 3.66 15.28 -6.18
CA ASP A 87 3.17 15.58 -7.52
C ASP A 87 3.46 17.01 -7.96
N GLY A 88 3.26 17.99 -7.07
CA GLY A 88 3.52 19.40 -7.36
C GLY A 88 5.00 19.72 -7.61
N ILE A 89 5.93 18.91 -7.09
CA ILE A 89 7.38 19.09 -7.28
C ILE A 89 7.87 18.36 -8.53
N MET A 90 7.26 17.20 -8.84
CA MET A 90 7.74 16.30 -9.88
C MET A 90 7.12 16.52 -11.25
N ASP A 91 5.97 17.17 -11.34
CA ASP A 91 5.21 17.32 -12.57
C ASP A 91 5.16 18.79 -13.03
N ASP A 92 6.07 19.16 -13.93
CA ASP A 92 6.17 20.50 -14.55
C ASP A 92 5.25 20.68 -15.78
N GLY A 93 4.43 19.66 -16.13
CA GLY A 93 3.56 19.69 -17.29
C GLY A 93 4.25 19.52 -18.65
N SER A 94 5.56 19.27 -18.68
CA SER A 94 6.32 19.15 -19.93
C SER A 94 5.84 17.98 -20.83
N PRO A 95 6.11 18.03 -22.17
CA PRO A 95 5.73 16.94 -23.08
C PRO A 95 6.36 15.58 -22.73
N LYS A 96 7.55 15.59 -22.10
CA LYS A 96 8.20 14.36 -21.63
C LYS A 96 7.41 13.71 -20.49
N ILE A 97 6.89 14.52 -19.56
CA ILE A 97 6.08 14.05 -18.45
C ILE A 97 4.70 13.57 -18.94
N LYS A 98 4.14 14.16 -20.00
CA LYS A 98 2.89 13.66 -20.60
C LYS A 98 3.00 12.18 -21.00
N LYS A 99 4.11 11.74 -21.59
CA LYS A 99 4.34 10.31 -21.89
C LYS A 99 4.35 9.44 -20.64
N CYS A 100 5.00 9.91 -19.56
CA CYS A 100 5.01 9.20 -18.29
C CYS A 100 3.60 9.06 -17.69
N ARG A 101 2.74 10.09 -17.81
CA ARG A 101 1.34 10.02 -17.37
C ARG A 101 0.56 8.91 -18.09
N TYR A 102 0.73 8.78 -19.42
CA TYR A 102 0.08 7.71 -20.19
C TYR A 102 0.61 6.32 -19.81
N ILE A 103 1.92 6.16 -19.66
CA ILE A 103 2.51 4.88 -19.23
C ILE A 103 2.04 4.53 -17.81
N ALA A 104 1.91 5.52 -16.92
CA ALA A 104 1.45 5.30 -15.54
C ALA A 104 0.01 4.75 -15.48
N LEU A 105 -0.82 4.92 -16.51
CA LEU A 105 -2.16 4.33 -16.58
C LEU A 105 -2.15 2.79 -16.60
N ILE A 106 -1.02 2.16 -16.89
CA ILE A 106 -0.89 0.70 -16.80
C ILE A 106 -1.13 0.22 -15.36
N ALA A 107 -0.69 0.98 -14.35
CA ALA A 107 -0.87 0.57 -12.96
C ALA A 107 -2.35 0.51 -12.51
N PRO A 108 -3.20 1.53 -12.73
CA PRO A 108 -4.63 1.40 -12.49
C PRO A 108 -5.30 0.30 -13.31
N LEU A 109 -4.87 0.03 -14.54
CA LEU A 109 -5.41 -1.08 -15.33
C LEU A 109 -5.12 -2.44 -14.67
N ILE A 110 -3.92 -2.63 -14.11
CA ILE A 110 -3.58 -3.83 -13.34
C ILE A 110 -4.45 -3.91 -12.08
N THR A 111 -4.67 -2.79 -11.36
CA THR A 111 -5.54 -2.79 -10.17
C THR A 111 -6.97 -3.15 -10.53
N ILE A 112 -7.51 -2.67 -11.65
CA ILE A 112 -8.84 -3.05 -12.15
C ILE A 112 -8.88 -4.55 -12.49
N ALA A 113 -7.85 -5.07 -13.17
CA ALA A 113 -7.77 -6.49 -13.48
C ALA A 113 -7.77 -7.38 -12.23
N LEU A 114 -7.16 -6.93 -11.12
CA LEU A 114 -7.21 -7.61 -9.83
C LEU A 114 -8.56 -7.45 -9.11
N TRP A 115 -9.31 -6.39 -9.38
CA TRP A 115 -10.64 -6.16 -8.81
C TRP A 115 -11.70 -7.08 -9.42
N VAL A 116 -11.64 -7.30 -10.74
CA VAL A 116 -12.65 -8.08 -11.48
C VAL A 116 -12.91 -9.47 -10.88
N PRO A 117 -11.90 -10.31 -10.58
CA PRO A 117 -12.15 -11.62 -9.96
C PRO A 117 -12.91 -11.53 -8.65
N ASN A 118 -12.63 -10.53 -7.81
CA ASN A 118 -13.28 -10.38 -6.52
C ASN A 118 -14.80 -10.11 -6.63
N MET A 119 -15.26 -9.54 -7.75
CA MET A 119 -16.69 -9.34 -8.01
C MET A 119 -17.42 -10.66 -8.31
N PHE A 120 -16.69 -11.67 -8.77
CA PHE A 120 -17.21 -13.02 -9.03
C PHE A 120 -16.96 -14.00 -7.87
N ALA A 121 -16.26 -13.56 -6.82
CA ALA A 121 -16.06 -14.37 -5.63
C ALA A 121 -17.41 -14.71 -4.95
N ASN A 122 -17.48 -15.89 -4.35
CA ASN A 122 -18.67 -16.31 -3.58
C ASN A 122 -18.64 -15.69 -2.17
N VAL A 123 -18.78 -14.38 -2.12
CA VAL A 123 -18.82 -13.59 -0.89
C VAL A 123 -20.08 -12.71 -0.87
N PRO A 124 -20.56 -12.28 0.32
CA PRO A 124 -21.71 -11.39 0.45
C PRO A 124 -21.56 -10.11 -0.38
N ASN A 125 -22.67 -9.54 -0.85
CA ASN A 125 -22.66 -8.29 -1.61
C ASN A 125 -22.07 -7.11 -0.83
N ALA A 126 -22.27 -7.09 0.50
CA ALA A 126 -21.65 -6.09 1.38
C ALA A 126 -20.12 -6.12 1.27
N THR A 127 -19.51 -7.30 1.27
CA THR A 127 -18.05 -7.48 1.09
C THR A 127 -17.60 -6.98 -0.28
N LYS A 128 -18.36 -7.22 -1.35
CA LYS A 128 -18.05 -6.70 -2.70
C LYS A 128 -18.06 -5.18 -2.76
N ILE A 129 -19.01 -4.54 -2.03
CA ILE A 129 -19.06 -3.08 -1.91
C ILE A 129 -17.81 -2.56 -1.20
N VAL A 130 -17.42 -3.18 -0.07
CA VAL A 130 -16.23 -2.81 0.69
C VAL A 130 -14.96 -2.97 -0.17
N TYR A 131 -14.84 -4.06 -0.93
CA TYR A 131 -13.75 -4.21 -1.90
C TYR A 131 -13.74 -3.09 -2.93
N SER A 132 -14.90 -2.73 -3.49
CA SER A 132 -14.97 -1.64 -4.47
C SER A 132 -14.53 -0.29 -3.88
N ILE A 133 -14.90 0.00 -2.64
CA ILE A 133 -14.45 1.20 -1.91
C ILE A 133 -12.92 1.19 -1.73
N LEU A 134 -12.35 0.04 -1.36
CA LEU A 134 -10.90 -0.13 -1.19
C LEU A 134 -10.13 0.08 -2.51
N TRP A 135 -10.67 -0.44 -3.63
CA TRP A 135 -9.97 -0.39 -4.92
C TRP A 135 -9.85 1.02 -5.49
N ILE A 136 -10.79 1.93 -5.18
CA ILE A 136 -10.74 3.32 -5.67
C ILE A 136 -9.45 4.03 -5.22
N PRO A 137 -9.14 4.19 -3.93
CA PRO A 137 -7.90 4.84 -3.52
C PRO A 137 -6.65 4.05 -3.91
N ALA A 138 -6.72 2.71 -3.96
CA ALA A 138 -5.63 1.87 -4.45
C ALA A 138 -5.30 2.15 -5.91
N MET A 139 -6.31 2.30 -6.77
CA MET A 139 -6.15 2.63 -8.18
C MET A 139 -5.46 3.98 -8.36
N PHE A 140 -5.88 5.02 -7.65
CA PHE A 140 -5.24 6.33 -7.70
C PHE A 140 -3.82 6.28 -7.14
N SER A 141 -3.59 5.62 -6.00
CA SER A 141 -2.26 5.44 -5.42
C SER A 141 -1.31 4.74 -6.40
N SER A 142 -1.77 3.68 -7.08
CA SER A 142 -0.95 2.97 -8.05
C SER A 142 -0.55 3.86 -9.22
N TYR A 143 -1.48 4.70 -9.72
CA TYR A 143 -1.19 5.66 -10.79
C TYR A 143 -0.09 6.64 -10.38
N PHE A 144 -0.23 7.31 -9.22
CA PHE A 144 0.72 8.33 -8.79
C PHE A 144 2.09 7.71 -8.48
N ASN A 145 2.14 6.58 -7.78
CA ASN A 145 3.39 5.90 -7.48
C ASN A 145 4.11 5.42 -8.77
N MET A 146 3.36 4.87 -9.74
CA MET A 146 3.94 4.51 -11.05
C MET A 146 4.44 5.74 -11.79
N LYS A 147 3.65 6.82 -11.86
CA LYS A 147 4.05 8.08 -12.49
C LYS A 147 5.36 8.60 -11.89
N HIS A 148 5.45 8.68 -10.56
CA HIS A 148 6.64 9.19 -9.87
C HIS A 148 7.86 8.24 -9.97
N ALA A 149 7.63 6.94 -10.14
CA ALA A 149 8.72 5.98 -10.36
C ALA A 149 9.39 6.14 -11.73
N ILE A 150 8.62 6.54 -12.77
CA ILE A 150 9.11 6.61 -14.15
C ILE A 150 9.49 8.02 -14.63
N ILE A 151 9.06 9.08 -13.93
CA ILE A 151 9.42 10.47 -14.29
C ILE A 151 10.95 10.62 -14.32
N PRO A 152 11.51 11.25 -15.38
CA PRO A 152 12.95 11.55 -15.44
C PRO A 152 13.34 12.59 -14.37
N ASP A 153 14.57 12.49 -13.87
CA ASP A 153 15.09 13.47 -12.92
C ASP A 153 15.39 14.79 -13.65
N MET A 154 14.82 15.87 -13.17
CA MET A 154 14.95 17.22 -13.74
C MET A 154 16.22 17.96 -13.26
N GLY A 155 17.19 17.25 -12.69
CA GLY A 155 18.47 17.81 -12.30
C GLY A 155 18.61 18.16 -10.81
N PHE A 156 17.55 18.06 -10.02
CA PHE A 156 17.60 18.36 -8.58
C PHE A 156 17.94 17.14 -7.70
N GLY A 157 18.11 15.94 -8.28
CA GLY A 157 18.38 14.71 -7.53
C GLY A 157 17.22 14.17 -6.70
N PHE A 158 16.16 14.96 -6.49
CA PHE A 158 15.00 14.65 -5.69
C PHE A 158 14.26 13.41 -6.22
N VAL A 159 14.00 13.35 -7.52
CA VAL A 159 13.32 12.22 -8.17
C VAL A 159 14.10 10.93 -7.98
N LYS A 160 15.44 10.98 -8.12
CA LYS A 160 16.30 9.82 -7.86
C LYS A 160 16.25 9.37 -6.39
N ALA A 161 16.15 10.31 -5.46
CA ALA A 161 16.08 9.99 -4.03
C ALA A 161 14.78 9.29 -3.66
N ILE A 162 13.64 9.71 -4.23
CA ILE A 162 12.31 9.21 -3.87
C ILE A 162 11.86 8.02 -4.74
N ARG A 163 12.45 7.81 -5.91
CA ARG A 163 12.08 6.72 -6.83
C ARG A 163 12.03 5.33 -6.15
N PRO A 164 12.99 4.90 -5.30
CA PRO A 164 12.90 3.62 -4.61
C PRO A 164 11.68 3.52 -3.69
N PHE A 165 11.28 4.62 -3.04
CA PHE A 165 10.06 4.68 -2.25
C PHE A 165 8.82 4.45 -3.11
N ASN A 166 8.70 5.14 -4.25
CA ASN A 166 7.54 4.98 -5.14
C ASN A 166 7.44 3.56 -5.71
N ILE A 167 8.57 2.91 -6.02
CA ILE A 167 8.60 1.50 -6.44
C ILE A 167 8.14 0.60 -5.29
N ALA A 168 8.62 0.82 -4.07
CA ALA A 168 8.20 0.05 -2.90
C ALA A 168 6.72 0.25 -2.58
N ALA A 169 6.20 1.48 -2.68
CA ALA A 169 4.79 1.80 -2.50
C ALA A 169 3.89 1.17 -3.58
N LEU A 170 4.35 1.13 -4.82
CA LEU A 170 3.67 0.43 -5.92
C LEU A 170 3.64 -1.09 -5.67
N SER A 171 4.77 -1.66 -5.24
CA SER A 171 4.86 -3.08 -4.86
C SER A 171 3.94 -3.41 -3.69
N PHE A 172 3.92 -2.55 -2.66
CA PHE A 172 2.99 -2.65 -1.53
C PHE A 172 1.53 -2.69 -2.02
N THR A 173 1.14 -1.77 -2.90
CA THR A 173 -0.22 -1.70 -3.44
C THR A 173 -0.60 -2.99 -4.16
N PHE A 174 0.23 -3.46 -5.10
CA PHE A 174 -0.09 -4.67 -5.85
C PHE A 174 -0.08 -5.93 -4.98
N LEU A 175 0.89 -6.07 -4.08
CA LEU A 175 0.98 -7.24 -3.20
C LEU A 175 -0.19 -7.30 -2.22
N GLN A 176 -0.67 -6.16 -1.71
CA GLN A 176 -1.87 -6.11 -0.90
C GLN A 176 -3.11 -6.57 -1.68
N LEU A 177 -3.31 -6.04 -2.90
CA LEU A 177 -4.46 -6.41 -3.73
C LEU A 177 -4.40 -7.88 -4.17
N ILE A 178 -3.22 -8.38 -4.50
CA ILE A 178 -3.01 -9.81 -4.80
C ILE A 178 -3.32 -10.67 -3.57
N HIS A 179 -2.84 -10.30 -2.40
CA HIS A 179 -3.10 -11.04 -1.16
C HIS A 179 -4.60 -11.12 -0.86
N LEU A 180 -5.31 -10.00 -0.98
CA LEU A 180 -6.77 -9.94 -0.83
C LEU A 180 -7.50 -10.79 -1.88
N THR A 181 -7.03 -10.79 -3.12
CA THR A 181 -7.61 -11.62 -4.17
C THR A 181 -7.40 -13.11 -3.91
N LEU A 182 -6.17 -13.50 -3.53
CA LEU A 182 -5.86 -14.89 -3.21
C LEU A 182 -6.65 -15.42 -2.01
N TRP A 183 -7.00 -14.56 -1.06
CA TRP A 183 -7.87 -14.90 0.06
C TRP A 183 -9.20 -15.54 -0.39
N ASN A 184 -9.78 -15.03 -1.46
CA ASN A 184 -11.08 -15.49 -1.95
C ASN A 184 -11.01 -16.76 -2.80
N PHE A 185 -9.83 -17.13 -3.34
CA PHE A 185 -9.73 -18.18 -4.36
C PHE A 185 -8.73 -19.28 -4.05
N CYS A 186 -7.81 -19.05 -3.10
CA CYS A 186 -6.67 -19.95 -2.91
C CYS A 186 -6.63 -20.55 -1.50
N GLY A 187 -5.91 -21.68 -1.40
CA GLY A 187 -5.61 -22.31 -0.12
C GLY A 187 -4.52 -21.60 0.67
N TRP A 188 -4.12 -22.17 1.80
CA TRP A 188 -3.22 -21.55 2.77
C TRP A 188 -1.79 -21.30 2.26
N ILE A 189 -1.25 -22.14 1.34
CA ILE A 189 0.13 -21.99 0.84
C ILE A 189 0.31 -20.70 0.02
N PRO A 190 -0.52 -20.39 -1.02
CA PRO A 190 -0.44 -19.11 -1.73
C PRO A 190 -0.66 -17.91 -0.81
N LEU A 191 -1.55 -18.02 0.19
CA LEU A 191 -1.78 -16.96 1.18
C LEU A 191 -0.55 -16.72 2.05
N LEU A 192 0.14 -17.76 2.50
CA LEU A 192 1.38 -17.62 3.26
C LEU A 192 2.45 -16.91 2.43
N ILE A 193 2.66 -17.36 1.18
CA ILE A 193 3.66 -16.76 0.28
C ILE A 193 3.33 -15.28 0.01
N SER A 194 2.08 -14.99 -0.33
CA SER A 194 1.65 -13.62 -0.58
C SER A 194 1.72 -12.75 0.68
N GLY A 195 1.42 -13.29 1.86
CA GLY A 195 1.55 -12.63 3.15
C GLY A 195 3.01 -12.26 3.48
N ILE A 196 3.97 -13.17 3.20
CA ILE A 196 5.41 -12.89 3.36
C ILE A 196 5.85 -11.77 2.42
N LEU A 197 5.48 -11.84 1.14
CA LEU A 197 5.85 -10.82 0.15
C LEU A 197 5.23 -9.47 0.49
N PHE A 198 3.96 -9.46 0.87
CA PHE A 198 3.24 -8.25 1.24
C PHE A 198 3.81 -7.64 2.53
N GLY A 199 4.00 -8.42 3.59
CA GLY A 199 4.62 -7.95 4.83
C GLY A 199 6.04 -7.40 4.60
N SER A 200 6.83 -8.06 3.74
CA SER A 200 8.16 -7.57 3.34
C SER A 200 8.08 -6.22 2.63
N SER A 201 7.04 -5.97 1.83
CA SER A 201 6.82 -4.69 1.17
C SER A 201 6.50 -3.55 2.15
N CYS A 202 5.83 -3.84 3.28
CA CYS A 202 5.61 -2.87 4.36
C CYS A 202 6.94 -2.36 4.93
N ILE A 203 7.85 -3.29 5.23
CA ILE A 203 9.20 -2.95 5.72
C ILE A 203 9.98 -2.18 4.64
N ALA A 204 9.97 -2.68 3.41
CA ALA A 204 10.67 -2.06 2.29
C ALA A 204 10.21 -0.62 2.06
N MET A 205 8.91 -0.34 2.15
CA MET A 205 8.37 1.00 1.95
C MET A 205 8.92 2.00 2.99
N ILE A 206 8.93 1.65 4.28
CA ILE A 206 9.47 2.51 5.34
C ILE A 206 10.98 2.70 5.20
N VAL A 207 11.73 1.61 4.91
CA VAL A 207 13.18 1.67 4.72
C VAL A 207 13.56 2.52 3.50
N MET A 208 12.82 2.41 2.40
CA MET A 208 13.07 3.21 1.20
C MET A 208 12.68 4.68 1.39
N ALA A 209 11.64 4.97 2.18
CA ALA A 209 11.30 6.33 2.59
C ALA A 209 12.46 6.96 3.41
N ASP A 210 13.01 6.25 4.39
CA ASP A 210 14.17 6.72 5.19
C ASP A 210 15.40 6.96 4.31
N ARG A 211 15.72 6.04 3.39
CA ARG A 211 16.84 6.21 2.44
C ARG A 211 16.65 7.41 1.52
N GLY A 212 15.40 7.67 1.09
CA GLY A 212 15.07 8.85 0.29
C GLY A 212 15.35 10.14 1.04
N VAL A 213 14.95 10.24 2.31
CA VAL A 213 15.24 11.39 3.19
C VAL A 213 16.74 11.61 3.32
N LYS A 214 17.51 10.57 3.62
CA LYS A 214 18.97 10.66 3.79
C LYS A 214 19.70 11.14 2.54
N LYS A 215 19.23 10.74 1.36
CA LYS A 215 19.83 11.15 0.08
C LYS A 215 19.50 12.59 -0.30
N TRP A 216 18.41 13.13 0.19
CA TRP A 216 17.98 14.48 -0.13
C TRP A 216 18.46 15.51 0.90
N ALA A 217 18.73 15.09 2.13
CA ALA A 217 19.24 15.96 3.20
C ALA A 217 20.76 16.18 3.14
N LEU A 218 21.47 15.49 2.21
CA LEU A 218 22.89 15.68 1.88
C LEU A 218 23.04 16.58 0.65
#